data_a721f2da9c25265fa77a4f328877f8ec
#
_entry.id   a721f2da9c25265fa77a4f328877f8ec
#
_cell.length_a   1.000
_cell.length_b   1.000
_cell.length_c   1.000
_cell.angle_alpha   90.00
_cell.angle_beta   90.00
_cell.angle_gamma   90.00
#
_symmetry.space_group_name_H-M   'P 1'
#
loop_
_entity.id
_entity.type
_entity.pdbx_description
1 polymer ?
#
loop_
_entity_poly.entity_id
_entity_poly.type
_entity_poly.pdbx_seq_one_letter_code
_entity_poly.pdbx_strand_id
1 'polypeptide(L)'
;AEKLFIDILLMDPPRSGSTPEFLSAAVKMAPRRIVYISCCPETQARDLALLQKGGYRVTLLQPVDMFPHTEHIENIAVLERRSTR
;
A
#
# COMPACT_ATOMS: atom_id res chain seq x y z
N ALA A 1 21.96 6.18 -18.27
CA ALA A 1 21.19 5.10 -17.68
C ALA A 1 19.72 5.36 -17.86
N GLU A 2 19.02 4.31 -18.06
CA GLU A 2 17.59 4.44 -18.19
C GLU A 2 16.94 4.57 -16.86
N LYS A 3 15.94 5.39 -16.85
CA LYS A 3 15.09 5.48 -15.68
C LYS A 3 13.87 4.64 -15.89
N LEU A 4 13.60 3.83 -14.92
CA LEU A 4 12.38 3.06 -14.92
C LEU A 4 11.35 3.81 -14.11
N PHE A 5 10.24 4.11 -14.74
CA PHE A 5 9.14 4.73 -14.04
C PHE A 5 8.12 3.69 -13.70
N ILE A 6 7.82 3.60 -12.43
CA ILE A 6 6.78 2.71 -11.97
C ILE A 6 5.58 3.57 -11.63
N ASP A 7 4.55 3.45 -12.45
CA ASP A 7 3.36 4.22 -12.19
C ASP A 7 2.55 3.64 -11.06
N ILE A 8 2.41 2.32 -11.04
CA ILE A 8 1.58 1.67 -10.04
C ILE A 8 2.36 0.52 -9.46
N LEU A 9 2.42 0.49 -8.14
CA LEU A 9 2.99 -0.62 -7.42
C LEU A 9 1.87 -1.35 -6.71
N LEU A 10 1.72 -2.64 -7.01
CA LEU A 10 0.72 -3.47 -6.38
C LEU A 10 1.36 -4.23 -5.24
N MET A 11 0.82 -4.10 -4.04
CA MET A 11 1.32 -4.77 -2.86
C MET A 11 0.25 -5.72 -2.33
N ASP A 12 0.65 -6.95 -2.10
CA ASP A 12 -0.24 -7.97 -1.53
C ASP A 12 0.56 -8.76 -0.52
N PRO A 13 0.94 -8.13 0.59
CA PRO A 13 1.81 -8.78 1.55
C PRO A 13 1.06 -9.81 2.38
N PRO A 14 1.78 -10.66 3.12
CA PRO A 14 1.13 -11.61 4.00
C PRO A 14 0.46 -10.90 5.17
N ARG A 15 -0.23 -11.68 6.00
CA ARG A 15 -0.99 -11.13 7.12
C ARG A 15 -0.11 -10.32 8.07
N SER A 16 1.13 -10.71 8.20
CA SER A 16 2.04 -9.97 9.07
C SER A 16 2.41 -8.60 8.52
N GLY A 17 2.04 -8.31 7.29
CA GLY A 17 2.34 -7.03 6.69
C GLY A 17 3.69 -7.02 6.03
N SER A 18 4.07 -5.86 5.57
CA SER A 18 5.35 -5.68 4.91
C SER A 18 6.43 -5.37 5.94
N THR A 19 7.66 -5.69 5.59
CA THR A 19 8.77 -5.32 6.44
C THR A 19 9.11 -3.85 6.23
N PRO A 20 9.73 -3.21 7.24
CA PRO A 20 10.16 -1.83 7.02
C PRO A 20 11.13 -1.70 5.86
N GLU A 21 11.95 -2.70 5.63
CA GLU A 21 12.88 -2.66 4.50
C GLU A 21 12.13 -2.63 3.18
N PHE A 22 11.08 -3.44 3.06
CA PHE A 22 10.33 -3.45 1.82
C PHE A 22 9.58 -2.13 1.62
N LEU A 23 9.01 -1.59 2.69
CA LEU A 23 8.31 -0.32 2.58
C LEU A 23 9.26 0.81 2.22
N SER A 24 10.45 0.79 2.79
CA SER A 24 11.46 1.77 2.45
C SER A 24 11.86 1.67 0.98
N ALA A 25 12.01 0.45 0.49
CA ALA A 25 12.34 0.25 -0.91
C ALA A 25 11.21 0.73 -1.82
N ALA A 26 9.97 0.49 -1.42
CA ALA A 26 8.84 0.95 -2.20
C ALA A 26 8.82 2.47 -2.32
N VAL A 27 9.10 3.15 -1.21
CA VAL A 27 9.15 4.60 -1.23
C VAL A 27 10.27 5.09 -2.13
N LYS A 28 11.42 4.41 -2.09
CA LYS A 28 12.54 4.81 -2.93
C LYS A 28 12.26 4.63 -4.41
N MET A 29 11.49 3.63 -4.76
CA MET A 29 11.09 3.46 -6.16
C MET A 29 10.17 4.57 -6.62
N ALA A 30 9.54 5.24 -5.70
CA ALA A 30 8.71 6.41 -5.95
C ALA A 30 7.63 6.17 -7.00
N PRO A 31 6.85 5.10 -6.89
CA PRO A 31 5.73 4.95 -7.81
C PRO A 31 4.73 6.06 -7.59
N ARG A 32 3.99 6.38 -8.62
CA ARG A 32 2.98 7.42 -8.51
C ARG A 32 1.82 6.97 -7.64
N ARG A 33 1.52 5.69 -7.67
CA ARG A 33 0.37 5.14 -6.95
C ARG A 33 0.75 3.79 -6.38
N ILE A 34 0.28 3.53 -5.18
CA ILE A 34 0.44 2.24 -4.54
C ILE A 34 -0.95 1.69 -4.28
N VAL A 35 -1.18 0.45 -4.71
CA VAL A 35 -2.40 -0.26 -4.39
C VAL A 35 -2.02 -1.38 -3.42
N TYR A 36 -2.56 -1.29 -2.22
CA TYR A 36 -2.19 -2.19 -1.12
C TYR A 36 -3.41 -3.02 -0.77
N ILE A 37 -3.34 -4.32 -0.97
CA ILE A 37 -4.41 -5.24 -0.66
C ILE A 37 -4.00 -6.03 0.57
N SER A 38 -4.85 -6.05 1.58
CA SER A 38 -4.52 -6.74 2.82
C SER A 38 -5.75 -7.39 3.42
N CYS A 39 -5.56 -8.56 3.98
CA CYS A 39 -6.61 -9.22 4.75
C CYS A 39 -6.47 -8.94 6.24
N CYS A 40 -5.52 -8.11 6.64
CA CYS A 40 -5.29 -7.79 8.05
C CYS A 40 -5.26 -6.27 8.21
N PRO A 41 -6.38 -5.67 8.64
CA PRO A 41 -6.42 -4.20 8.73
C PRO A 41 -5.42 -3.62 9.69
N GLU A 42 -5.05 -4.37 10.73
CA GLU A 42 -4.15 -3.82 11.74
C GLU A 42 -2.75 -3.63 11.18
N THR A 43 -2.22 -4.65 10.50
CA THR A 43 -0.90 -4.50 9.91
C THR A 43 -0.93 -3.54 8.73
N GLN A 44 -2.06 -3.51 8.02
CA GLN A 44 -2.18 -2.55 6.93
C GLN A 44 -2.11 -1.13 7.46
N ALA A 45 -2.80 -0.84 8.55
CA ALA A 45 -2.77 0.51 9.11
C ALA A 45 -1.36 0.90 9.50
N ARG A 46 -0.61 -0.04 10.08
CA ARG A 46 0.77 0.23 10.44
C ARG A 46 1.61 0.55 9.22
N ASP A 47 1.43 -0.25 8.16
CA ASP A 47 2.21 -0.06 6.94
C ASP A 47 1.82 1.23 6.23
N LEU A 48 0.52 1.55 6.24
CA LEU A 48 0.08 2.80 5.62
C LEU A 48 0.68 4.01 6.32
N ALA A 49 0.81 3.94 7.64
CA ALA A 49 1.42 5.05 8.37
C ALA A 49 2.85 5.27 7.91
N LEU A 50 3.59 4.19 7.68
CA LEU A 50 4.97 4.32 7.22
C LEU A 50 5.04 4.86 5.80
N LEU A 51 4.12 4.42 4.94
CA LEU A 51 4.09 4.94 3.57
C LEU A 51 3.73 6.42 3.56
N GLN A 52 2.84 6.83 4.45
CA GLN A 52 2.49 8.24 4.52
C GLN A 52 3.67 9.08 4.96
N LYS A 53 4.47 8.57 5.87
CA LYS A 53 5.69 9.27 6.25
C LYS A 53 6.66 9.37 5.09
N GLY A 54 6.60 8.42 4.18
CA GLY A 54 7.46 8.42 3.02
C GLY A 54 7.00 9.29 1.89
N GLY A 55 5.90 10.02 2.06
CA GLY A 55 5.46 10.96 1.04
C GLY A 55 4.22 10.53 0.28
N TYR A 56 3.47 9.59 0.83
CA TYR A 56 2.26 9.12 0.17
C TYR A 56 1.03 9.54 0.95
N ARG A 57 -0.07 9.59 0.26
CA ARG A 57 -1.35 9.97 0.85
C ARG A 57 -2.38 8.92 0.49
N VAL A 58 -3.13 8.46 1.46
CA VAL A 58 -4.20 7.50 1.23
C VAL A 58 -5.36 8.24 0.58
N THR A 59 -5.71 7.83 -0.63
CA THR A 59 -6.81 8.45 -1.36
C THR A 59 -8.04 7.56 -1.40
N LEU A 60 -7.88 6.28 -1.08
CA LEU A 60 -9.01 5.37 -1.02
C LEU A 60 -8.69 4.27 -0.02
N LEU A 61 -9.65 3.97 0.82
CA LEU A 61 -9.55 2.83 1.74
C LEU A 61 -10.91 2.16 1.73
N GLN A 62 -10.96 0.96 1.17
CA GLN A 62 -12.24 0.32 0.96
C GLN A 62 -12.17 -1.14 1.34
N PRO A 63 -13.04 -1.59 2.24
CA PRO A 63 -13.15 -3.02 2.50
C PRO A 63 -13.88 -3.71 1.36
N VAL A 64 -13.42 -4.91 1.05
CA VAL A 64 -14.04 -5.72 0.01
C VAL A 64 -14.37 -7.06 0.62
N ASP A 65 -15.65 -7.39 0.61
CA ASP A 65 -16.14 -8.65 1.13
C ASP A 65 -16.34 -9.58 -0.05
N MET A 66 -15.32 -10.35 -0.37
CA MET A 66 -15.35 -11.17 -1.58
C MET A 66 -16.18 -12.42 -1.40
N PHE A 67 -16.31 -12.91 -0.17
CA PHE A 67 -17.05 -14.14 0.08
C PHE A 67 -17.98 -13.90 1.24
N PRO A 68 -19.28 -13.84 0.98
CA PRO A 68 -20.22 -13.44 2.04
C PRO A 68 -20.24 -14.37 3.24
N HIS A 69 -19.75 -15.60 3.08
CA HIS A 69 -19.81 -16.55 4.18
C HIS A 69 -18.46 -16.78 4.85
N THR A 70 -17.46 -15.95 4.53
CA THR A 70 -16.18 -16.07 5.19
C THR A 70 -15.97 -14.90 6.11
N GLU A 71 -15.07 -15.08 7.05
CA GLU A 71 -14.71 -14.01 7.96
C GLU A 71 -13.61 -13.14 7.39
N HIS A 72 -13.14 -13.44 6.21
CA HIS A 72 -12.03 -12.73 5.63
C HIS A 72 -12.53 -11.55 4.82
N ILE A 73 -12.16 -10.38 5.26
CA ILE A 73 -12.47 -9.15 4.55
C ILE A 73 -11.14 -8.57 4.11
N GLU A 74 -11.04 -8.32 2.82
CA GLU A 74 -9.84 -7.68 2.32
C GLU A 74 -10.07 -6.19 2.24
N ASN A 75 -9.02 -5.46 2.57
CA ASN A 75 -9.05 -4.01 2.47
C ASN A 75 -8.13 -3.57 1.36
N ILE A 76 -8.65 -2.72 0.51
CA ILE A 76 -7.88 -2.15 -0.56
C ILE A 76 -7.60 -0.70 -0.21
N ALA A 77 -6.32 -0.37 -0.15
CA ALA A 77 -5.89 1.00 0.07
C ALA A 77 -5.18 1.50 -1.17
N VAL A 78 -5.53 2.67 -1.61
CA VAL A 78 -4.86 3.31 -2.72
C VAL A 78 -4.17 4.55 -2.17
N LEU A 79 -2.87 4.63 -2.44
CA LEU A 79 -2.07 5.76 -2.03
C LEU A 79 -1.50 6.43 -3.26
N GLU A 80 -1.38 7.73 -3.19
CA GLU A 80 -0.79 8.49 -4.26
C GLU A 80 0.34 9.32 -3.72
N ARG A 81 1.38 9.44 -4.54
CA ARG A 81 2.54 10.19 -4.13
C ARG A 81 2.19 11.66 -4.04
N ARG A 82 2.61 12.26 -2.95
CA ARG A 82 2.39 13.68 -2.80
C ARG A 82 3.26 14.45 -3.75
N SER A 83 2.73 15.56 -4.23
CA SER A 83 3.52 16.46 -5.00
C SER A 83 4.50 17.17 -4.08
N THR A 84 5.75 17.24 -4.50
CA THR A 84 6.76 17.87 -3.67
C THR A 84 7.06 19.23 -4.17
N ARG A 85 6.33 19.94 -4.50
CA ARG A 85 6.75 21.19 -4.89
C ARG A 85 6.00 22.17 -4.49
#